data_da4bc987e9a246a22652518127bc2464
#
_entry.id   da4bc987e9a246a22652518127bc2464
#
_cell.length_a   1.000
_cell.length_b   1.000
_cell.length_c   1.000
_cell.angle_alpha   90.00
_cell.angle_beta   90.00
_cell.angle_gamma   90.00
#
_symmetry.space_group_name_H-M   'P 1'
#
loop_
_entity.id
_entity.type
_entity.pdbx_description
1 polymer ?
#
loop_
_entity_poly.entity_id
_entity_poly.type
_entity_poly.pdbx_seq_one_letter_code
_entity_poly.pdbx_strand_id
1 'polypeptide(L)'
;MSSLVNEPVKQMREVKRTALVSFSPSQMFALVEDFERYPEFLPWVSGAKLISREGDQLVGRLEMERVGMREHFTTRNTLKPPQQMDMQLVDGPFKFLDGFWRFTPIADAMGEARGTRIELYIRFEFKNALFNMMFGKAFEASLASLVDAFTQRAKQLYGGTAA
;
A
#
# COMPACT_ATOMS: atom_id res chain seq x y z
N MET A 1 9.30 44.51 -4.73
CA MET A 1 8.63 43.99 -4.65
C MET A 1 8.70 42.78 -4.64
N SER A 2 8.66 42.17 -3.88
CA SER A 2 8.87 41.07 -3.77
C SER A 2 7.96 40.29 -4.25
N SER A 3 8.10 39.93 -5.03
CA SER A 3 7.41 38.92 -5.40
C SER A 3 7.52 37.84 -4.58
N LEU A 4 7.04 37.89 -3.51
CA LEU A 4 6.83 36.75 -2.83
C LEU A 4 5.98 35.89 -3.63
N VAL A 5 6.59 35.15 -4.36
CA VAL A 5 5.90 34.18 -5.08
C VAL A 5 5.28 33.27 -4.09
N ASN A 6 4.02 33.30 -4.01
CA ASN A 6 3.30 32.34 -3.26
C ASN A 6 3.40 31.03 -4.02
N GLU A 7 4.47 30.35 -3.80
CA GLU A 7 4.51 28.99 -4.28
C GLU A 7 3.40 28.22 -3.56
N PRO A 8 2.58 27.52 -4.31
CA PRO A 8 1.54 26.72 -3.69
C PRO A 8 2.18 25.74 -2.70
N VAL A 9 1.67 25.71 -1.51
CA VAL A 9 2.14 24.75 -0.50
C VAL A 9 1.99 23.37 -1.12
N LYS A 10 3.11 22.67 -1.21
CA LYS A 10 3.11 21.35 -1.77
C LYS A 10 2.35 20.42 -0.85
N GLN A 11 1.21 19.94 -1.29
CA GLN A 11 0.35 19.06 -0.51
C GLN A 11 0.54 17.59 -0.88
N MET A 12 1.42 17.31 -1.84
CA MET A 12 1.73 15.94 -2.22
C MET A 12 2.51 15.25 -1.11
N ARG A 13 2.11 14.05 -0.81
CA ARG A 13 2.77 13.20 0.18
C ARG A 13 3.32 11.95 -0.47
N GLU A 14 4.47 11.50 0.01
CA GLU A 14 5.09 10.28 -0.47
C GLU A 14 5.39 9.36 0.68
N VAL A 15 5.18 8.09 0.46
CA VAL A 15 5.59 7.05 1.41
C VAL A 15 6.54 6.11 0.67
N LYS A 16 7.73 5.91 1.23
CA LYS A 16 8.72 4.96 0.74
C LYS A 16 9.13 4.08 1.91
N ARG A 17 8.95 2.79 1.76
CA ARG A 17 9.35 1.83 2.80
C ARG A 17 9.98 0.62 2.16
N THR A 18 10.97 0.08 2.86
CA THR A 18 11.62 -1.17 2.46
C THR A 18 11.74 -2.08 3.67
N ALA A 19 11.77 -3.37 3.42
CA ALA A 19 12.02 -4.36 4.46
C ALA A 19 12.61 -5.61 3.85
N LEU A 20 13.33 -6.35 4.67
CA LEU A 20 13.84 -7.67 4.31
C LEU A 20 13.05 -8.68 5.11
N VAL A 21 12.49 -9.67 4.43
CA VAL A 21 11.70 -10.72 5.08
C VAL A 21 12.21 -12.09 4.64
N SER A 22 11.96 -13.11 5.47
CA SER A 22 12.40 -14.47 5.17
C SER A 22 11.41 -15.26 4.29
N PHE A 23 10.33 -14.63 3.88
CA PHE A 23 9.29 -15.25 3.04
C PHE A 23 9.59 -15.01 1.57
N SER A 24 9.10 -15.91 0.69
CA SER A 24 9.38 -15.79 -0.75
C SER A 24 8.59 -14.63 -1.38
N PRO A 25 9.05 -14.13 -2.54
CA PRO A 25 8.26 -13.14 -3.29
C PRO A 25 6.83 -13.60 -3.56
N SER A 26 6.62 -14.86 -3.91
CA SER A 26 5.29 -15.40 -4.15
C SER A 26 4.40 -15.36 -2.91
N GLN A 27 4.96 -15.65 -1.75
CA GLN A 27 4.22 -15.59 -0.49
C GLN A 27 3.81 -14.16 -0.17
N MET A 28 4.73 -13.21 -0.32
CA MET A 28 4.44 -11.81 -0.04
C MET A 28 3.46 -11.22 -1.07
N PHE A 29 3.66 -11.54 -2.34
CA PHE A 29 2.76 -11.10 -3.40
C PHE A 29 1.34 -11.60 -3.16
N ALA A 30 1.17 -12.85 -2.77
CA ALA A 30 -0.14 -13.43 -2.50
C ALA A 30 -0.88 -12.68 -1.40
N LEU A 31 -0.19 -12.22 -0.37
CA LEU A 31 -0.80 -11.43 0.70
C LEU A 31 -1.28 -10.07 0.22
N VAL A 32 -0.48 -9.41 -0.61
CA VAL A 32 -0.80 -8.08 -1.12
C VAL A 32 -1.92 -8.17 -2.16
N GLU A 33 -1.96 -9.25 -2.95
CA GLU A 33 -3.01 -9.48 -3.92
C GLU A 33 -4.35 -9.84 -3.27
N ASP A 34 -4.34 -10.46 -2.10
CA ASP A 34 -5.54 -10.92 -1.40
C ASP A 34 -6.26 -9.76 -0.71
N PHE A 35 -6.72 -8.87 -1.51
CA PHE A 35 -7.23 -7.57 -1.17
C PHE A 35 -8.43 -7.62 -0.21
N GLU A 36 -9.33 -8.57 -0.40
CA GLU A 36 -10.54 -8.64 0.41
C GLU A 36 -10.29 -9.03 1.87
N ARG A 37 -9.07 -9.50 2.18
CA ARG A 37 -8.70 -9.84 3.55
C ARG A 37 -8.02 -8.71 4.31
N TYR A 38 -7.81 -7.57 3.69
CA TYR A 38 -7.16 -6.43 4.35
C TYR A 38 -7.82 -6.02 5.67
N PRO A 39 -9.15 -6.03 5.81
CA PRO A 39 -9.75 -5.67 7.08
C PRO A 39 -9.37 -6.59 8.24
N GLU A 40 -8.89 -7.80 7.96
CA GLU A 40 -8.51 -8.75 9.01
C GLU A 40 -7.26 -8.33 9.77
N PHE A 41 -6.39 -7.50 9.16
CA PHE A 41 -5.12 -7.13 9.79
C PHE A 41 -4.72 -5.66 9.60
N LEU A 42 -5.50 -4.86 8.90
CA LEU A 42 -5.27 -3.42 8.77
C LEU A 42 -6.37 -2.68 9.53
N PRO A 43 -6.07 -2.18 10.73
CA PRO A 43 -7.12 -1.63 11.61
C PRO A 43 -7.84 -0.40 11.04
N TRP A 44 -7.21 0.32 10.11
CA TRP A 44 -7.82 1.49 9.49
C TRP A 44 -8.65 1.16 8.25
N VAL A 45 -8.67 -0.09 7.83
CA VAL A 45 -9.47 -0.55 6.70
C VAL A 45 -10.68 -1.26 7.27
N SER A 46 -11.86 -0.65 7.11
CA SER A 46 -13.11 -1.20 7.63
C SER A 46 -13.80 -2.12 6.64
N GLY A 47 -13.47 -2.02 5.36
CA GLY A 47 -14.02 -2.88 4.33
C GLY A 47 -13.13 -2.91 3.10
N ALA A 48 -13.22 -4.00 2.36
CA ALA A 48 -12.50 -4.16 1.10
C ALA A 48 -13.35 -5.01 0.17
N LYS A 49 -13.55 -4.51 -1.05
CA LYS A 49 -14.39 -5.19 -2.03
C LYS A 49 -13.71 -5.25 -3.38
N LEU A 50 -13.63 -6.45 -3.94
CA LEU A 50 -13.18 -6.62 -5.31
C LEU A 50 -14.32 -6.21 -6.25
N ILE A 51 -14.09 -5.17 -7.05
CA ILE A 51 -15.09 -4.67 -8.00
C ILE A 51 -15.04 -5.46 -9.29
N SER A 52 -13.83 -5.71 -9.81
CA SER A 52 -13.66 -6.49 -11.03
C SER A 52 -12.25 -7.04 -11.12
N ARG A 53 -12.11 -8.09 -11.89
CA ARG A 53 -10.81 -8.64 -12.24
C ARG A 53 -10.83 -9.10 -13.68
N GLU A 54 -9.91 -8.57 -14.48
CA GLU A 54 -9.75 -8.96 -15.87
C GLU A 54 -8.27 -9.21 -16.13
N GLY A 55 -7.91 -10.45 -16.36
CA GLY A 55 -6.51 -10.82 -16.60
C GLY A 55 -5.62 -10.38 -15.44
N ASP A 56 -4.63 -9.55 -15.75
CA ASP A 56 -3.66 -9.06 -14.78
C ASP A 56 -4.08 -7.78 -14.07
N GLN A 57 -5.31 -7.34 -14.25
CA GLN A 57 -5.82 -6.14 -13.59
C GLN A 57 -6.97 -6.46 -12.66
N LEU A 58 -6.90 -5.89 -11.46
CA LEU A 58 -8.02 -5.92 -10.55
C LEU A 58 -8.40 -4.50 -10.17
N VAL A 59 -9.68 -4.27 -9.94
CA VAL A 59 -10.19 -3.02 -9.42
C VAL A 59 -10.78 -3.32 -8.06
N GLY A 60 -10.28 -2.63 -7.04
CA GLY A 60 -10.70 -2.87 -5.67
C GLY A 60 -11.05 -1.58 -4.96
N ARG A 61 -12.02 -1.67 -4.06
CA ARG A 61 -12.47 -0.55 -3.25
C ARG A 61 -12.13 -0.81 -1.79
N LEU A 62 -11.46 0.15 -1.17
CA LEU A 62 -11.18 0.14 0.27
C LEU A 62 -12.05 1.15 0.97
N GLU A 63 -12.60 0.76 2.11
CA GLU A 63 -13.26 1.68 3.01
C GLU A 63 -12.32 1.94 4.16
N MET A 64 -12.09 3.22 4.43
CA MET A 64 -11.20 3.68 5.48
C MET A 64 -12.02 4.24 6.63
N GLU A 65 -11.63 3.90 7.84
CA GLU A 65 -12.27 4.45 9.01
C GLU A 65 -11.23 4.75 10.08
N ARG A 66 -11.16 6.01 10.47
CA ARG A 66 -10.37 6.47 11.60
C ARG A 66 -11.18 7.48 12.38
N VAL A 67 -10.74 7.82 13.58
CA VAL A 67 -11.46 8.78 14.43
C VAL A 67 -11.74 10.06 13.63
N GLY A 68 -13.02 10.35 13.44
CA GLY A 68 -13.47 11.54 12.72
C GLY A 68 -13.44 11.45 11.21
N MET A 69 -13.01 10.32 10.65
CA MET A 69 -12.92 10.16 9.19
C MET A 69 -13.55 8.84 8.76
N ARG A 70 -14.40 8.90 7.76
CA ARG A 70 -14.92 7.72 7.06
C ARG A 70 -14.91 8.04 5.57
N GLU A 71 -14.09 7.34 4.81
CA GLU A 71 -13.92 7.55 3.39
C GLU A 71 -13.71 6.23 2.66
N HIS A 72 -13.84 6.28 1.35
CA HIS A 72 -13.51 5.12 0.51
C HIS A 72 -12.72 5.58 -0.70
N PHE A 73 -11.96 4.67 -1.26
CA PHE A 73 -11.29 4.91 -2.53
C PHE A 73 -11.14 3.60 -3.29
N THR A 74 -11.07 3.74 -4.60
CA THR A 74 -10.97 2.61 -5.53
C THR A 74 -9.69 2.75 -6.34
N THR A 75 -8.95 1.65 -6.45
CA THR A 75 -7.73 1.62 -7.26
C THR A 75 -7.82 0.51 -8.31
N ARG A 76 -7.12 0.73 -9.41
CA ARG A 76 -6.83 -0.31 -10.41
C ARG A 76 -5.42 -0.78 -10.13
N ASN A 77 -5.29 -2.07 -9.87
CA ASN A 77 -4.00 -2.66 -9.57
C ASN A 77 -3.61 -3.56 -10.74
N THR A 78 -2.41 -3.32 -11.28
CA THR A 78 -1.85 -4.15 -12.35
C THR A 78 -0.89 -5.13 -11.73
N LEU A 79 -1.17 -6.41 -11.89
CA LEU A 79 -0.43 -7.49 -11.27
C LEU A 79 0.67 -7.98 -12.20
N LYS A 80 1.88 -8.09 -11.66
CA LYS A 80 3.04 -8.70 -12.33
C LYS A 80 3.64 -9.75 -11.40
N PRO A 81 2.92 -10.87 -11.21
CA PRO A 81 3.33 -11.87 -10.21
C PRO A 81 4.66 -12.51 -10.54
N PRO A 82 5.47 -12.80 -9.54
CA PRO A 82 5.35 -12.40 -8.15
C PRO A 82 6.14 -11.14 -7.83
N GLN A 83 6.49 -10.35 -8.84
CA GLN A 83 7.49 -9.30 -8.73
C GLN A 83 6.95 -7.94 -8.32
N GLN A 84 5.77 -7.58 -8.80
CA GLN A 84 5.31 -6.20 -8.65
C GLN A 84 3.80 -6.08 -8.78
N MET A 85 3.24 -5.13 -8.05
CA MET A 85 1.85 -4.72 -8.23
C MET A 85 1.82 -3.19 -8.30
N ASP A 86 1.36 -2.65 -9.42
CA ASP A 86 1.21 -1.23 -9.61
C ASP A 86 -0.20 -0.82 -9.22
N MET A 87 -0.33 0.33 -8.55
CA MET A 87 -1.63 0.83 -8.08
C MET A 87 -1.89 2.20 -8.68
N GLN A 88 -3.12 2.43 -9.12
CA GLN A 88 -3.54 3.69 -9.68
C GLN A 88 -4.96 4.01 -9.23
N LEU A 89 -5.19 5.27 -8.86
CA LEU A 89 -6.51 5.71 -8.41
C LEU A 89 -7.53 5.63 -9.54
N VAL A 90 -8.71 5.10 -9.21
CA VAL A 90 -9.89 5.16 -10.09
C VAL A 90 -10.89 6.17 -9.54
N ASP A 91 -11.11 6.16 -8.22
CA ASP A 91 -12.09 7.05 -7.58
C ASP A 91 -11.72 7.24 -6.11
N GLY A 92 -12.03 8.41 -5.57
CA GLY A 92 -11.78 8.70 -4.17
C GLY A 92 -11.48 10.18 -3.93
N PRO A 93 -11.19 10.55 -2.67
CA PRO A 93 -11.02 11.95 -2.28
C PRO A 93 -9.63 12.53 -2.63
N PHE A 94 -8.98 11.98 -3.64
CA PHE A 94 -7.62 12.35 -4.02
C PHE A 94 -7.60 13.01 -5.39
N LYS A 95 -6.66 13.94 -5.58
CA LYS A 95 -6.29 14.42 -6.91
C LYS A 95 -5.59 13.32 -7.67
N PHE A 96 -4.73 12.57 -6.98
CA PHE A 96 -4.08 11.38 -7.48
C PHE A 96 -3.67 10.51 -6.29
N LEU A 97 -3.53 9.25 -6.55
CA LEU A 97 -2.92 8.28 -5.67
C LEU A 97 -2.40 7.17 -6.56
N ASP A 98 -1.10 6.96 -6.54
CA ASP A 98 -0.49 5.88 -7.31
C ASP A 98 0.80 5.41 -6.64
N GLY A 99 1.24 4.24 -7.02
CA GLY A 99 2.43 3.66 -6.45
C GLY A 99 2.60 2.22 -6.84
N PHE A 100 3.44 1.52 -6.09
CA PHE A 100 3.70 0.12 -6.37
C PHE A 100 4.23 -0.61 -5.14
N TRP A 101 4.04 -1.92 -5.17
CA TRP A 101 4.74 -2.88 -4.35
C TRP A 101 5.73 -3.61 -5.25
N ARG A 102 6.95 -3.80 -4.77
CA ARG A 102 7.96 -4.59 -5.50
C ARG A 102 8.56 -5.62 -4.56
N PHE A 103 8.70 -6.84 -5.08
CA PHE A 103 9.19 -7.99 -4.32
C PHE A 103 10.39 -8.56 -5.06
N THR A 104 11.59 -8.34 -4.51
CA THR A 104 12.83 -8.79 -5.14
C THR A 104 13.39 -9.96 -4.35
N PRO A 105 13.63 -11.11 -4.99
CA PRO A 105 14.18 -12.25 -4.27
C PRO A 105 15.60 -11.95 -3.78
N ILE A 106 15.90 -12.43 -2.59
CA ILE A 106 17.24 -12.33 -2.01
C ILE A 106 17.86 -13.71 -2.06
N ALA A 107 19.07 -13.80 -2.60
CA ALA A 107 19.83 -15.03 -2.64
C ALA A 107 21.12 -14.84 -1.85
N ASP A 108 21.63 -15.94 -1.25
CA ASP A 108 22.92 -15.91 -0.59
C ASP A 108 24.04 -16.10 -1.62
N ALA A 109 25.28 -16.18 -1.14
CA ALA A 109 26.46 -16.34 -2.00
C ALA A 109 26.43 -17.63 -2.82
N MET A 110 25.65 -18.62 -2.38
CA MET A 110 25.50 -19.92 -3.07
C MET A 110 24.31 -19.93 -4.02
N GLY A 111 23.60 -18.81 -4.17
CA GLY A 111 22.41 -18.72 -5.01
C GLY A 111 21.15 -19.26 -4.37
N GLU A 112 21.19 -19.62 -3.07
CA GLU A 112 20.03 -20.14 -2.37
C GLU A 112 19.10 -19.02 -1.94
N ALA A 113 17.80 -19.24 -2.10
CA ALA A 113 16.79 -18.25 -1.72
C ALA A 113 16.81 -18.02 -0.20
N ARG A 114 16.85 -16.74 0.20
CA ARG A 114 16.88 -16.34 1.61
C ARG A 114 15.71 -15.45 1.99
N GLY A 115 14.85 -15.12 1.08
CA GLY A 115 13.70 -14.26 1.36
C GLY A 115 13.47 -13.23 0.28
N THR A 116 12.92 -12.11 0.70
CA THR A 116 12.46 -11.06 -0.20
C THR A 116 12.80 -9.70 0.33
N ARG A 117 13.23 -8.82 -0.55
CA ARG A 117 13.27 -7.39 -0.29
C ARG A 117 11.95 -6.81 -0.76
N ILE A 118 11.21 -6.22 0.17
CA ILE A 118 9.95 -5.56 -0.12
C ILE A 118 10.21 -4.08 -0.29
N GLU A 119 9.63 -3.48 -1.33
CA GLU A 119 9.64 -2.04 -1.52
C GLU A 119 8.21 -1.58 -1.73
N LEU A 120 7.80 -0.57 -0.99
CA LEU A 120 6.52 0.11 -1.16
C LEU A 120 6.78 1.56 -1.47
N TYR A 121 6.17 2.04 -2.54
CA TYR A 121 6.16 3.45 -2.88
C TYR A 121 4.73 3.86 -3.17
N ILE A 122 4.24 4.91 -2.51
CA ILE A 122 2.92 5.48 -2.78
C ILE A 122 3.06 6.99 -2.70
N ARG A 123 2.50 7.68 -3.67
CA ARG A 123 2.34 9.14 -3.62
C ARG A 123 0.87 9.46 -3.73
N PHE A 124 0.45 10.51 -3.04
CA PHE A 124 -0.94 10.92 -3.06
C PHE A 124 -1.09 12.39 -2.69
N GLU A 125 -2.24 12.95 -3.07
CA GLU A 125 -2.64 14.28 -2.65
C GLU A 125 -4.16 14.29 -2.55
N PHE A 126 -4.69 14.82 -1.45
CA PHE A 126 -6.14 14.95 -1.31
C PHE A 126 -6.66 16.10 -2.16
N LYS A 127 -7.91 15.98 -2.65
CA LYS A 127 -8.56 17.05 -3.42
C LYS A 127 -8.81 18.29 -2.58
N ASN A 128 -9.20 18.09 -1.32
CA ASN A 128 -9.61 19.16 -0.43
C ASN A 128 -8.47 19.51 0.51
N ALA A 129 -8.02 20.77 0.46
CA ALA A 129 -6.90 21.23 1.27
C ALA A 129 -7.17 21.12 2.77
N LEU A 130 -8.39 21.41 3.19
CA LEU A 130 -8.76 21.29 4.59
C LEU A 130 -8.73 19.84 5.03
N PHE A 131 -9.25 18.94 4.21
CA PHE A 131 -9.22 17.50 4.50
C PHE A 131 -7.77 17.01 4.60
N ASN A 132 -6.91 17.47 3.71
CA ASN A 132 -5.49 17.14 3.76
C ASN A 132 -4.83 17.63 5.05
N MET A 133 -5.17 18.83 5.48
CA MET A 133 -4.64 19.40 6.71
C MET A 133 -5.08 18.59 7.93
N MET A 134 -6.33 18.12 7.95
CA MET A 134 -6.88 17.37 9.08
C MET A 134 -6.43 15.90 9.10
N PHE A 135 -6.35 15.25 7.96
CA PHE A 135 -6.18 13.80 7.88
C PHE A 135 -4.95 13.35 7.09
N GLY A 136 -4.26 14.26 6.41
CA GLY A 136 -3.14 13.88 5.55
C GLY A 136 -2.03 13.14 6.28
N LYS A 137 -1.62 13.61 7.44
CA LYS A 137 -0.57 12.95 8.23
C LYS A 137 -1.01 11.59 8.73
N ALA A 138 -2.26 11.47 9.17
CA ALA A 138 -2.79 10.20 9.66
C ALA A 138 -2.85 9.16 8.55
N PHE A 139 -3.28 9.57 7.36
CA PHE A 139 -3.33 8.66 6.22
C PHE A 139 -1.92 8.26 5.78
N GLU A 140 -1.00 9.22 5.73
CA GLU A 140 0.41 8.94 5.43
C GLU A 140 0.99 7.92 6.40
N ALA A 141 0.73 8.08 7.70
CA ALA A 141 1.18 7.16 8.72
C ALA A 141 0.57 5.77 8.54
N SER A 142 -0.71 5.70 8.14
CA SER A 142 -1.36 4.43 7.84
C SER A 142 -0.69 3.71 6.69
N LEU A 143 -0.39 4.42 5.61
CA LEU A 143 0.33 3.84 4.47
C LEU A 143 1.74 3.42 4.86
N ALA A 144 2.43 4.23 5.67
CA ALA A 144 3.78 3.91 6.13
C ALA A 144 3.82 2.65 7.00
N SER A 145 2.72 2.27 7.62
CA SER A 145 2.63 1.07 8.46
C SER A 145 2.36 -0.21 7.67
N LEU A 146 2.07 -0.10 6.36
CA LEU A 146 1.67 -1.26 5.56
C LEU A 146 2.73 -2.36 5.51
N VAL A 147 3.99 -1.99 5.28
CA VAL A 147 5.05 -3.00 5.17
C VAL A 147 5.16 -3.82 6.45
N ASP A 148 5.11 -3.16 7.60
CA ASP A 148 5.16 -3.86 8.89
C ASP A 148 3.92 -4.74 9.09
N ALA A 149 2.74 -4.23 8.73
CA ALA A 149 1.50 -4.99 8.85
C ALA A 149 1.51 -6.25 7.98
N PHE A 150 1.94 -6.14 6.73
CA PHE A 150 2.06 -7.30 5.85
C PHE A 150 3.13 -8.27 6.32
N THR A 151 4.23 -7.77 6.85
CA THR A 151 5.27 -8.62 7.44
C THR A 151 4.74 -9.43 8.63
N GLN A 152 4.00 -8.77 9.50
CA GLN A 152 3.38 -9.47 10.64
C GLN A 152 2.34 -10.49 10.19
N ARG A 153 1.54 -10.13 9.18
CA ARG A 153 0.56 -11.05 8.62
C ARG A 153 1.24 -12.29 8.01
N ALA A 154 2.37 -12.09 7.31
CA ALA A 154 3.14 -13.20 6.77
C ALA A 154 3.64 -14.14 7.88
N LYS A 155 4.12 -13.58 8.97
CA LYS A 155 4.54 -14.37 10.13
C LYS A 155 3.39 -15.19 10.70
N GLN A 156 2.21 -14.62 10.79
CA GLN A 156 1.02 -15.32 11.29
C GLN A 156 0.61 -16.49 10.39
N LEU A 157 0.68 -16.30 9.06
CA LEU A 157 0.19 -17.28 8.11
C LEU A 157 1.24 -18.30 7.68
N TYR A 158 2.50 -17.88 7.57
CA TYR A 158 3.58 -18.70 7.02
C TYR A 158 4.68 -18.99 8.01
N GLY A 159 4.76 -18.24 9.09
CA GLY A 159 5.88 -18.30 10.02
C GLY A 159 6.03 -19.62 10.71
N GLY A 160 5.02 -20.45 10.61
CA GLY A 160 5.08 -21.71 11.27
C GLY A 160 5.38 -21.56 12.75
N THR A 161 4.79 -22.36 13.54
CA THR A 161 5.28 -22.45 14.86
C THR A 161 6.61 -23.09 14.74
N ALA A 162 7.59 -22.37 15.06
CA ALA A 162 8.82 -23.05 15.34
C ALA A 162 8.46 -24.15 16.30
N ALA A 163 8.42 -25.27 15.81
CA ALA A 163 8.25 -26.42 16.64
C ALA A 163 9.40 -26.46 17.63
#